data_ec27db561c794f899424ece223c22657
#
_entry.id   ec27db561c794f899424ece223c22657
#
_cell.length_a   1.000
_cell.length_b   1.000
_cell.length_c   1.000
_cell.angle_alpha   90.00
_cell.angle_beta   90.00
_cell.angle_gamma   90.00
#
_symmetry.space_group_name_H-M   'P 1'
#
loop_
_entity.id
_entity.type
_entity.pdbx_description
1 polymer ?
#
loop_
_entity_poly.entity_id
_entity_poly.type
_entity_poly.pdbx_seq_one_letter_code
_entity_poly.pdbx_strand_id
1 'polypeptide(L)' 'MPQRKPEVTQRTAAGIPYELTRKKVKRLNLHIRRDGTVAVSIPWSYAVGFADAFVTEQAQ' A
#
# COMPACT_ATOMS: atom_id res chain seq x y z
N MET A 1 -0.94 -16.74 19.90
CA MET A 1 -2.05 -16.03 19.25
C MET A 1 -1.94 -16.15 17.74
N PRO A 2 -3.05 -16.35 17.05
CA PRO A 2 -2.99 -16.37 15.60
C PRO A 2 -2.57 -15.01 15.07
N GLN A 3 -1.68 -15.02 14.11
CA GLN A 3 -1.26 -13.76 13.47
C GLN A 3 -2.33 -13.32 12.50
N ARG A 4 -2.49 -12.01 12.38
CA ARG A 4 -3.41 -11.44 11.43
C ARG A 4 -2.87 -11.67 10.01
N LYS A 5 -3.71 -12.22 9.14
CA LYS A 5 -3.30 -12.47 7.76
C LYS A 5 -3.14 -11.14 7.01
N PRO A 6 -2.16 -11.05 6.10
CA PRO A 6 -2.06 -9.88 5.25
C PRO A 6 -3.35 -9.62 4.50
N GLU A 7 -3.73 -8.36 4.41
CA GLU A 7 -4.94 -7.95 3.71
C GLU A 7 -4.54 -7.19 2.47
N VAL A 8 -4.99 -7.68 1.31
CA VAL A 8 -4.66 -7.09 0.01
C VAL A 8 -5.91 -6.46 -0.59
N THR A 9 -5.81 -5.20 -0.99
CA THR A 9 -6.91 -4.45 -1.57
C THR A 9 -6.42 -3.68 -2.78
N GLN A 10 -7.22 -3.63 -3.85
CA GLN A 10 -6.93 -2.82 -5.02
C GLN A 10 -7.49 -1.42 -4.80
N ARG A 11 -6.65 -0.41 -4.98
CA ARG A 11 -7.04 0.98 -4.78
C ARG A 11 -6.52 1.84 -5.91
N THR A 12 -7.03 3.07 -6.00
CA THR A 12 -6.58 4.06 -6.97
C THR A 12 -6.35 5.37 -6.26
N ALA A 13 -5.20 6.01 -6.52
CA ALA A 13 -4.87 7.31 -5.97
C ALA A 13 -4.25 8.16 -7.08
N ALA A 14 -4.74 9.39 -7.24
CA ALA A 14 -4.28 10.31 -8.29
C ALA A 14 -4.33 9.66 -9.69
N GLY A 15 -5.34 8.84 -9.94
CA GLY A 15 -5.48 8.13 -11.20
C GLY A 15 -4.55 6.94 -11.38
N ILE A 16 -3.78 6.59 -10.36
CA ILE A 16 -2.82 5.48 -10.42
C ILE A 16 -3.40 4.29 -9.65
N PRO A 17 -3.69 3.17 -10.34
CA PRO A 17 -4.12 1.95 -9.65
C PRO A 17 -2.93 1.33 -8.93
N TYR A 18 -3.15 0.89 -7.71
CA TYR A 18 -2.10 0.23 -6.93
C TYR A 18 -2.68 -0.84 -6.03
N GLU A 19 -1.84 -1.78 -5.63
CA GLU A 19 -2.21 -2.85 -4.71
C GLU A 19 -1.76 -2.45 -3.30
N LEU A 20 -2.70 -2.38 -2.39
CA LEU A 20 -2.42 -2.06 -0.99
C LEU A 20 -2.42 -3.33 -0.18
N THR A 21 -1.32 -3.59 0.54
CA THR A 21 -1.21 -4.72 1.44
C THR A 21 -1.03 -4.21 2.86
N ARG A 22 -1.90 -4.63 3.76
CA ARG A 22 -1.74 -4.38 5.20
C ARG A 22 -1.15 -5.63 5.81
N LYS A 23 0.02 -5.49 6.43
CA LYS A 23 0.71 -6.63 7.02
C LYS A 23 1.63 -6.15 8.14
N LYS A 24 2.26 -7.10 8.82
CA LYS A 24 3.16 -6.80 9.93
C LYS A 24 4.49 -6.28 9.39
N VAL A 25 4.56 -4.97 9.15
CA VAL A 25 5.78 -4.27 8.78
C VAL A 25 5.94 -3.06 9.67
N LYS A 26 7.13 -2.50 9.73
CA LYS A 26 7.41 -1.38 10.63
C LYS A 26 6.98 -0.05 10.05
N ARG A 27 6.97 0.09 8.74
CA ARG A 27 6.65 1.34 8.06
C ARG A 27 6.15 1.07 6.67
N LEU A 28 5.64 2.13 6.03
CA LEU A 28 5.17 2.05 4.66
C LEU A 28 6.33 1.76 3.70
N ASN A 29 6.07 0.85 2.75
CA ASN A 29 6.99 0.54 1.67
C ASN A 29 6.25 0.62 0.35
N LEU A 30 6.89 1.23 -0.65
CA LEU A 30 6.37 1.26 -2.01
C LEU A 30 7.29 0.45 -2.90
N HIS A 31 6.71 -0.39 -3.75
CA HIS A 31 7.43 -1.25 -4.66
C HIS A 31 6.77 -1.22 -6.03
N ILE A 32 7.56 -1.07 -7.07
CA ILE A 32 7.06 -1.13 -8.45
C ILE A 32 7.52 -2.44 -9.06
N ARG A 33 6.56 -3.25 -9.47
CA ARG A 33 6.83 -4.56 -10.07
C ARG A 33 7.31 -4.40 -11.51
N ARG A 34 7.83 -5.49 -12.08
CA ARG A 34 8.35 -5.49 -13.46
C ARG A 34 7.30 -5.10 -14.49
N ASP A 35 6.05 -5.45 -14.24
CA ASP A 35 4.94 -5.14 -15.15
C ASP A 35 4.43 -3.69 -14.99
N GLY A 36 5.06 -2.90 -14.12
CA GLY A 36 4.67 -1.54 -13.85
C GLY A 36 3.62 -1.39 -12.76
N THR A 37 3.17 -2.50 -12.16
CA THR A 37 2.19 -2.45 -11.07
C THR A 37 2.81 -1.84 -9.83
N VAL A 38 2.13 -0.85 -9.25
CA VAL A 38 2.56 -0.23 -8.00
C VAL A 38 1.99 -1.04 -6.83
N ALA A 39 2.84 -1.41 -5.90
CA ALA A 39 2.44 -2.14 -4.69
C ALA A 39 2.89 -1.36 -3.47
N VAL A 40 1.98 -1.15 -2.52
CA VAL A 40 2.26 -0.45 -1.28
C VAL A 40 1.96 -1.36 -0.12
N SER A 41 2.88 -1.44 0.84
CA SER A 41 2.68 -2.20 2.07
C SER A 41 2.68 -1.24 3.25
N ILE A 42 1.71 -1.39 4.14
CA ILE A 42 1.60 -0.54 5.34
C ILE A 42 1.39 -1.39 6.58
N PRO A 43 1.84 -0.90 7.74
CA PRO A 43 1.53 -1.54 9.02
C PRO A 43 0.03 -1.48 9.32
N TRP A 44 -0.43 -2.40 10.17
CA TRP A 44 -1.83 -2.40 10.59
C TRP A 44 -2.23 -1.12 11.31
N SER A 45 -1.27 -0.43 11.93
CA SER A 45 -1.52 0.81 12.65
C SER A 45 -1.74 2.02 11.75
N TYR A 46 -1.38 1.92 10.47
CA TYR A 46 -1.56 3.04 9.55
C TYR A 46 -2.96 3.04 8.97
N ALA A 47 -3.52 4.23 8.78
CA ALA A 47 -4.80 4.38 8.09
C ALA A 47 -4.61 4.13 6.58
N VAL A 48 -5.64 3.56 5.94
CA VAL A 48 -5.60 3.30 4.49
C VAL A 48 -5.38 4.59 3.70
N GLY A 49 -6.02 5.68 4.13
CA GLY A 49 -5.84 6.99 3.47
C GLY A 49 -4.40 7.48 3.46
N PHE A 50 -3.58 7.01 4.39
CA PHE A 50 -2.16 7.35 4.40
C PHE A 50 -1.45 6.82 3.17
N ALA A 51 -1.79 5.60 2.75
CA ALA A 51 -1.23 5.01 1.53
C ALA A 51 -1.67 5.78 0.29
N ASP A 52 -2.93 6.17 0.21
CA ASP A 52 -3.43 6.98 -0.91
C ASP A 52 -2.67 8.30 -1.01
N ALA A 53 -2.47 8.97 0.12
CA ALA A 53 -1.74 10.23 0.16
C ALA A 53 -0.30 10.04 -0.29
N PHE A 54 0.34 8.97 0.13
CA PHE A 54 1.72 8.66 -0.25
C PHE A 54 1.84 8.44 -1.76
N VAL A 55 0.94 7.64 -2.34
CA VAL A 55 0.95 7.37 -3.79
C VAL A 55 0.71 8.65 -4.56
N THR A 56 -0.25 9.48 -4.11
CA THR A 56 -0.54 10.77 -4.75
C THR A 56 0.69 11.67 -4.75
N GLU A 57 1.41 11.72 -3.63
CA GLU A 57 2.60 12.54 -3.51
C GLU A 57 3.71 12.05 -4.45
N GLN A 58 3.88 10.74 -4.56
CA GLN A 58 4.91 10.17 -5.44
C GLN A 58 4.58 10.36 -6.92
N ALA A 59 3.32 10.55 -7.25
CA ALA A 59 2.87 10.71 -8.63
C ALA A 59 3.14 12.11 -9.20
N GLN A 60 3.49 13.06 -8.35
CA GLN A 60 3.74 14.45 -8.77
C GLN A 60 5.12 14.64 -9.34
#